data_6dca276bfca3212b2f5b3815c506e97a
#
_entry.id   6dca276bfca3212b2f5b3815c506e97a
#
_cell.length_a   1.000
_cell.length_b   1.000
_cell.length_c   1.000
_cell.angle_alpha   90.00
_cell.angle_beta   90.00
_cell.angle_gamma   90.00
#
_symmetry.space_group_name_H-M   'P 1'
#
loop_
_entity.id
_entity.type
_entity.pdbx_description
1 polymer ?
#
loop_
_entity_poly.entity_id
_entity_poly.type
_entity_poly.pdbx_seq_one_letter_code
_entity_poly.pdbx_strand_id
1 'polypeptide(L)'
;MSNDAAGRQTRFIVLLAALVALGPLSIDGYLPGLPDLAGDLRASAAATQLTITACLAGLAIGQLIAGPLSDTYGRRRPLLAGLALYTIASALCAVAPDVRTFVGLRLVQGIGGAFGIVIANAMVRDRTSGTRTARLFSALTLITGLAPVFAPVLGGQLLRVTAWPGIFVGLAVLGAVMLAASAAGLPETRSSASRQPLPAVVGQLLGDRVFTGYVLANGLVFGAMFAYISGSPFVLQEIHGLSPQQYSAVFAVNAAGLIAAAQISGRLVARAGARVLLLAGLLGATAGGTTVLGAVLTRAPLPALLIGLFVLVSSVGLVMPNAAAQALADHGGHAGSAAALLGFSQFMIGGALAPLAGAGGATDALPMGIIVAVLPALALLTLGVLTRSMPGERTRRPASQGPAGHRRPRRHIDRRRGKVH
;
A
#
# COMPACT_ATOMS: atom_id res chain seq x y z
N MET A 1 -28.54 27.04 -5.33
CA MET A 1 -27.06 27.09 -5.24
C MET A 1 -26.42 25.92 -4.48
N SER A 2 -27.14 25.13 -3.66
CA SER A 2 -26.56 24.03 -2.87
C SER A 2 -26.29 22.74 -3.64
N ASN A 3 -27.12 22.37 -4.63
CA ASN A 3 -27.00 21.12 -5.38
C ASN A 3 -25.76 21.07 -6.29
N ASP A 4 -25.39 22.18 -6.93
CA ASP A 4 -24.21 22.25 -7.81
C ASP A 4 -22.89 22.16 -7.04
N ALA A 5 -22.83 22.66 -5.81
CA ALA A 5 -21.66 22.55 -4.96
C ALA A 5 -21.47 21.11 -4.45
N ALA A 6 -22.56 20.44 -4.07
CA ALA A 6 -22.54 19.03 -3.67
C ALA A 6 -22.14 18.12 -4.84
N GLY A 7 -22.66 18.35 -6.03
CA GLY A 7 -22.31 17.60 -7.23
C GLY A 7 -20.82 17.74 -7.62
N ARG A 8 -20.29 18.96 -7.57
CA ARG A 8 -18.85 19.21 -7.83
C ARG A 8 -17.94 18.52 -6.80
N GLN A 9 -18.35 18.51 -5.52
CA GLN A 9 -17.61 17.83 -4.49
C GLN A 9 -17.59 16.32 -4.67
N THR A 10 -18.73 15.71 -4.99
CA THR A 10 -18.84 14.27 -5.26
C THR A 10 -17.96 13.87 -6.44
N ARG A 11 -18.00 14.60 -7.55
CA ARG A 11 -17.13 14.37 -8.72
C ARG A 11 -15.65 14.44 -8.36
N PHE A 12 -15.24 15.43 -7.55
CA PHE A 12 -13.87 15.55 -7.06
C PHE A 12 -13.43 14.32 -6.27
N ILE A 13 -14.25 13.85 -5.33
CA ILE A 13 -13.95 12.68 -4.49
C ILE A 13 -13.86 11.40 -5.33
N VAL A 14 -14.82 11.17 -6.23
CA VAL A 14 -14.86 10.00 -7.10
C VAL A 14 -13.61 9.96 -8.00
N LEU A 15 -13.20 11.11 -8.53
CA LEU A 15 -12.02 11.19 -9.39
C LEU A 15 -10.74 10.90 -8.60
N LEU A 16 -10.58 11.46 -7.39
CA LEU A 16 -9.41 11.15 -6.54
C LEU A 16 -9.37 9.65 -6.16
N ALA A 17 -10.52 9.07 -5.87
CA ALA A 17 -10.66 7.66 -5.57
C ALA A 17 -10.26 6.76 -6.76
N ALA A 18 -10.70 7.10 -7.96
CA ALA A 18 -10.33 6.39 -9.18
C ALA A 18 -8.83 6.52 -9.49
N LEU A 19 -8.22 7.69 -9.25
CA LEU A 19 -6.77 7.89 -9.40
C LEU A 19 -5.96 6.98 -8.46
N VAL A 20 -6.40 6.83 -7.22
CA VAL A 20 -5.72 5.96 -6.26
C VAL A 20 -5.88 4.47 -6.61
N ALA A 21 -7.01 4.08 -7.20
CA ALA A 21 -7.27 2.71 -7.63
C ALA A 21 -6.43 2.25 -8.83
N LEU A 22 -5.85 3.18 -9.63
CA LEU A 22 -5.01 2.82 -10.79
C LEU A 22 -3.84 1.91 -10.41
N GLY A 23 -3.19 2.15 -9.27
CA GLY A 23 -2.07 1.33 -8.79
C GLY A 23 -2.46 -0.15 -8.61
N PRO A 24 -3.39 -0.48 -7.69
CA PRO A 24 -3.87 -1.84 -7.52
C PRO A 24 -4.44 -2.48 -8.79
N LEU A 25 -5.22 -1.74 -9.59
CA LEU A 25 -5.75 -2.26 -10.85
C LEU A 25 -4.64 -2.68 -11.81
N SER A 26 -3.54 -1.91 -11.85
CA SER A 26 -2.38 -2.22 -12.70
C SER A 26 -1.58 -3.42 -12.22
N ILE A 27 -1.55 -3.67 -10.89
CA ILE A 27 -0.78 -4.77 -10.30
C ILE A 27 -1.60 -6.07 -10.33
N ASP A 28 -2.85 -6.00 -9.87
CA ASP A 28 -3.64 -7.20 -9.60
C ASP A 28 -4.54 -7.60 -10.78
N GLY A 29 -4.89 -6.64 -11.67
CA GLY A 29 -5.85 -6.87 -12.75
C GLY A 29 -5.38 -7.86 -13.82
N TYR A 30 -4.07 -8.01 -14.06
CA TYR A 30 -3.55 -8.92 -15.08
C TYR A 30 -3.06 -10.26 -14.53
N LEU A 31 -3.07 -10.44 -13.19
CA LEU A 31 -2.60 -11.67 -12.55
C LEU A 31 -3.26 -12.94 -13.09
N PRO A 32 -4.59 -12.98 -13.38
CA PRO A 32 -5.22 -14.15 -13.95
C PRO A 32 -4.68 -14.54 -15.33
N GLY A 33 -4.15 -13.58 -16.10
CA GLY A 33 -3.53 -13.80 -17.41
C GLY A 33 -2.00 -13.94 -17.37
N LEU A 34 -1.40 -14.01 -16.19
CA LEU A 34 0.05 -14.07 -16.05
C LEU A 34 0.69 -15.33 -16.65
N PRO A 35 0.09 -16.53 -16.51
CA PRO A 35 0.58 -17.74 -17.21
C PRO A 35 0.53 -17.61 -18.73
N ASP A 36 -0.58 -17.13 -19.30
CA ASP A 36 -0.73 -16.93 -20.75
C ASP A 36 0.31 -15.93 -21.28
N LEU A 37 0.54 -14.83 -20.54
CA LEU A 37 1.58 -13.84 -20.85
C LEU A 37 2.97 -14.49 -20.85
N ALA A 38 3.26 -15.38 -19.90
CA ALA A 38 4.53 -16.09 -19.83
C ALA A 38 4.72 -16.98 -21.08
N GLY A 39 3.66 -17.69 -21.49
CA GLY A 39 3.66 -18.53 -22.69
C GLY A 39 3.88 -17.74 -23.97
N ASP A 40 3.11 -16.66 -24.18
CA ASP A 40 3.14 -15.83 -25.38
C ASP A 40 4.49 -15.11 -25.55
N LEU A 41 5.05 -14.59 -24.45
CA LEU A 41 6.36 -13.91 -24.46
C LEU A 41 7.54 -14.89 -24.30
N ARG A 42 7.29 -16.19 -24.25
CA ARG A 42 8.30 -17.28 -24.07
C ARG A 42 9.21 -16.98 -22.87
N ALA A 43 8.62 -16.53 -21.77
CA ALA A 43 9.31 -16.10 -20.58
C ALA A 43 9.21 -17.15 -19.46
N SER A 44 10.25 -17.25 -18.62
CA SER A 44 10.14 -18.04 -17.39
C SER A 44 9.19 -17.38 -16.39
N ALA A 45 8.65 -18.16 -15.45
CA ALA A 45 7.82 -17.62 -14.37
C ALA A 45 8.50 -16.50 -13.60
N ALA A 46 9.79 -16.64 -13.26
CA ALA A 46 10.56 -15.62 -12.59
C ALA A 46 10.70 -14.33 -13.45
N ALA A 47 10.97 -14.46 -14.76
CA ALA A 47 11.05 -13.32 -15.68
C ALA A 47 9.70 -12.59 -15.80
N THR A 48 8.59 -13.35 -15.80
CA THR A 48 7.26 -12.78 -15.84
C THR A 48 6.90 -12.08 -14.51
N GLN A 49 7.31 -12.62 -13.38
CA GLN A 49 7.13 -11.98 -12.08
C GLN A 49 7.94 -10.69 -11.92
N LEU A 50 9.08 -10.53 -12.63
CA LEU A 50 9.79 -9.24 -12.71
C LEU A 50 8.92 -8.11 -13.25
N THR A 51 7.86 -8.40 -13.99
CA THR A 51 6.91 -7.38 -14.47
C THR A 51 6.12 -6.74 -13.33
N ILE A 52 5.83 -7.51 -12.27
CA ILE A 52 5.22 -7.02 -11.02
C ILE A 52 6.24 -6.17 -10.27
N THR A 53 7.45 -6.71 -10.08
CA THR A 53 8.57 -5.99 -9.44
C THR A 53 8.85 -4.65 -10.10
N ALA A 54 8.92 -4.62 -11.43
CA ALA A 54 9.16 -3.39 -12.18
C ALA A 54 8.07 -2.34 -11.97
N CYS A 55 6.80 -2.78 -11.95
CA CYS A 55 5.69 -1.88 -11.66
C CYS A 55 5.76 -1.32 -10.22
N LEU A 56 6.07 -2.16 -9.23
CA LEU A 56 6.23 -1.75 -7.83
C LEU A 56 7.42 -0.80 -7.66
N ALA A 57 8.56 -1.11 -8.28
CA ALA A 57 9.72 -0.22 -8.30
C ALA A 57 9.39 1.13 -8.96
N GLY A 58 8.63 1.09 -10.07
CA GLY A 58 8.12 2.28 -10.72
C GLY A 58 7.23 3.11 -9.81
N LEU A 59 6.30 2.48 -9.09
CA LEU A 59 5.46 3.15 -8.09
C LEU A 59 6.30 3.79 -6.98
N ALA A 60 7.29 3.09 -6.45
CA ALA A 60 8.18 3.60 -5.40
C ALA A 60 9.00 4.81 -5.90
N ILE A 61 9.63 4.71 -7.06
CA ILE A 61 10.39 5.79 -7.69
C ILE A 61 9.48 6.97 -8.01
N GLY A 62 8.33 6.71 -8.61
CA GLY A 62 7.35 7.72 -8.97
C GLY A 62 6.83 8.49 -7.77
N GLN A 63 6.63 7.84 -6.61
CA GLN A 63 6.23 8.52 -5.37
C GLN A 63 7.29 9.52 -4.88
N LEU A 64 8.58 9.18 -5.00
CA LEU A 64 9.67 10.08 -4.63
C LEU A 64 9.75 11.30 -5.56
N ILE A 65 9.38 11.15 -6.82
CA ILE A 65 9.41 12.21 -7.85
C ILE A 65 8.15 13.07 -7.81
N ALA A 66 6.96 12.44 -7.70
CA ALA A 66 5.67 13.11 -7.82
C ALA A 66 5.43 14.15 -6.72
N GLY A 67 5.88 13.87 -5.47
CA GLY A 67 5.76 14.77 -4.34
C GLY A 67 6.43 16.13 -4.63
N PRO A 68 7.77 16.19 -4.73
CA PRO A 68 8.52 17.43 -4.97
C PRO A 68 8.09 18.14 -6.26
N LEU A 69 7.80 17.37 -7.33
CA LEU A 69 7.39 17.95 -8.61
C LEU A 69 6.04 18.67 -8.47
N SER A 70 5.08 18.05 -7.76
CA SER A 70 3.76 18.64 -7.53
C SER A 70 3.80 19.82 -6.56
N ASP A 71 4.76 19.85 -5.65
CA ASP A 71 5.00 20.99 -4.78
C ASP A 71 5.63 22.18 -5.52
N THR A 72 6.39 21.93 -6.57
CA THR A 72 7.08 22.96 -7.35
C THR A 72 6.19 23.53 -8.48
N TYR A 73 5.60 22.66 -9.29
CA TYR A 73 4.85 23.04 -10.50
C TYR A 73 3.33 23.11 -10.31
N GLY A 74 2.84 22.91 -9.07
CA GLY A 74 1.41 22.76 -8.78
C GLY A 74 0.95 21.31 -8.94
N ARG A 75 -0.28 21.01 -8.49
CA ARG A 75 -0.80 19.63 -8.46
C ARG A 75 -1.23 19.13 -9.85
N ARG A 76 -1.86 20.02 -10.61
CA ARG A 76 -2.55 19.64 -11.86
C ARG A 76 -1.58 19.22 -12.97
N ARG A 77 -0.53 20.01 -13.24
CA ARG A 77 0.39 19.74 -14.37
C ARG A 77 1.14 18.40 -14.21
N PRO A 78 1.78 18.11 -13.06
CA PRO A 78 2.45 16.81 -12.86
C PRO A 78 1.47 15.65 -12.88
N LEU A 79 0.25 15.80 -12.38
CA LEU A 79 -0.78 14.77 -12.44
C LEU A 79 -1.10 14.40 -13.89
N LEU A 80 -1.36 15.40 -14.75
CA LEU A 80 -1.68 15.15 -16.16
C LEU A 80 -0.50 14.51 -16.91
N ALA A 81 0.73 14.94 -16.63
CA ALA A 81 1.93 14.32 -17.21
C ALA A 81 2.08 12.86 -16.77
N GLY A 82 1.88 12.57 -15.47
CA GLY A 82 1.91 11.20 -14.94
C GLY A 82 0.82 10.30 -15.54
N LEU A 83 -0.41 10.81 -15.69
CA LEU A 83 -1.50 10.07 -16.33
C LEU A 83 -1.27 9.83 -17.83
N ALA A 84 -0.70 10.80 -18.54
CA ALA A 84 -0.30 10.61 -19.94
C ALA A 84 0.76 9.52 -20.06
N LEU A 85 1.80 9.57 -19.21
CA LEU A 85 2.85 8.55 -19.14
C LEU A 85 2.27 7.16 -18.85
N TYR A 86 1.38 7.06 -17.86
CA TYR A 86 0.68 5.82 -17.50
C TYR A 86 -0.12 5.27 -18.68
N THR A 87 -0.89 6.13 -19.36
CA THR A 87 -1.74 5.74 -20.50
C THR A 87 -0.93 5.21 -21.66
N ILE A 88 0.14 5.93 -22.05
CA ILE A 88 1.02 5.53 -23.12
C ILE A 88 1.74 4.22 -22.78
N ALA A 89 2.30 4.11 -21.58
CA ALA A 89 2.97 2.89 -21.15
C ALA A 89 2.01 1.70 -21.10
N SER A 90 0.76 1.89 -20.66
CA SER A 90 -0.28 0.84 -20.68
C SER A 90 -0.59 0.39 -22.10
N ALA A 91 -0.77 1.32 -23.04
CA ALA A 91 -1.02 0.99 -24.44
C ALA A 91 0.15 0.22 -25.06
N LEU A 92 1.38 0.64 -24.78
CA LEU A 92 2.59 -0.04 -25.27
C LEU A 92 2.77 -1.43 -24.63
N CYS A 93 2.37 -1.64 -23.39
CA CYS A 93 2.35 -2.96 -22.75
C CYS A 93 1.51 -3.97 -23.54
N ALA A 94 0.40 -3.55 -24.14
CA ALA A 94 -0.47 -4.42 -24.92
C ALA A 94 0.17 -4.96 -26.21
N VAL A 95 1.20 -4.30 -26.70
CA VAL A 95 1.91 -4.67 -27.96
C VAL A 95 3.39 -4.97 -27.73
N ALA A 96 3.80 -5.24 -26.50
CA ALA A 96 5.19 -5.52 -26.18
C ALA A 96 5.66 -6.81 -26.85
N PRO A 97 6.79 -6.78 -27.59
CA PRO A 97 7.25 -7.93 -28.38
C PRO A 97 7.93 -9.02 -27.53
N ASP A 98 8.43 -8.68 -26.36
CA ASP A 98 9.18 -9.57 -25.47
C ASP A 98 9.07 -9.13 -24.01
N VAL A 99 9.44 -10.03 -23.10
CA VAL A 99 9.33 -9.79 -21.65
C VAL A 99 10.22 -8.67 -21.13
N ARG A 100 11.39 -8.40 -21.77
CA ARG A 100 12.31 -7.33 -21.31
C ARG A 100 11.72 -5.96 -21.59
N THR A 101 11.20 -5.78 -22.81
CA THR A 101 10.46 -4.58 -23.21
C THR A 101 9.25 -4.38 -22.30
N PHE A 102 8.49 -5.46 -22.04
CA PHE A 102 7.34 -5.42 -21.16
C PHE A 102 7.71 -4.99 -19.72
N VAL A 103 8.79 -5.54 -19.14
CA VAL A 103 9.32 -5.15 -17.81
C VAL A 103 9.66 -3.65 -17.78
N GLY A 104 10.35 -3.14 -18.82
CA GLY A 104 10.67 -1.71 -18.91
C GLY A 104 9.41 -0.84 -18.97
N LEU A 105 8.42 -1.23 -19.76
CA LEU A 105 7.13 -0.53 -19.86
C LEU A 105 6.34 -0.57 -18.54
N ARG A 106 6.39 -1.67 -17.81
CA ARG A 106 5.78 -1.81 -16.49
C ARG A 106 6.40 -0.86 -15.45
N LEU A 107 7.73 -0.67 -15.50
CA LEU A 107 8.41 0.32 -14.67
C LEU A 107 7.88 1.73 -14.97
N VAL A 108 7.81 2.10 -16.24
CA VAL A 108 7.32 3.41 -16.69
C VAL A 108 5.84 3.60 -16.32
N GLN A 109 5.01 2.57 -16.50
CA GLN A 109 3.60 2.56 -16.09
C GLN A 109 3.46 2.80 -14.59
N GLY A 110 4.27 2.12 -13.77
CA GLY A 110 4.31 2.30 -12.31
C GLY A 110 4.67 3.74 -11.93
N ILE A 111 5.71 4.32 -12.55
CA ILE A 111 6.09 5.72 -12.33
C ILE A 111 4.88 6.64 -12.60
N GLY A 112 4.23 6.48 -13.76
CA GLY A 112 3.05 7.29 -14.12
C GLY A 112 1.89 7.13 -13.12
N GLY A 113 1.60 5.89 -12.69
CA GLY A 113 0.53 5.58 -11.73
C GLY A 113 0.76 6.20 -10.36
N ALA A 114 2.01 6.33 -9.92
CA ALA A 114 2.37 6.94 -8.64
C ALA A 114 1.92 8.40 -8.52
N PHE A 115 1.94 9.16 -9.63
CA PHE A 115 1.46 10.55 -9.64
C PHE A 115 -0.01 10.65 -9.24
N GLY A 116 -0.84 9.70 -9.69
CA GLY A 116 -2.25 9.62 -9.29
C GLY A 116 -2.40 9.47 -7.79
N ILE A 117 -1.69 8.53 -7.18
CA ILE A 117 -1.76 8.23 -5.75
C ILE A 117 -1.27 9.41 -4.90
N VAL A 118 -0.07 9.92 -5.20
CA VAL A 118 0.59 10.98 -4.41
C VAL A 118 -0.19 12.28 -4.49
N ILE A 119 -0.60 12.68 -5.70
CA ILE A 119 -1.25 13.96 -5.92
C ILE A 119 -2.69 13.93 -5.43
N ALA A 120 -3.41 12.80 -5.56
CA ALA A 120 -4.74 12.66 -4.97
C ALA A 120 -4.70 12.88 -3.44
N ASN A 121 -3.75 12.24 -2.75
CA ASN A 121 -3.56 12.42 -1.31
C ASN A 121 -3.16 13.86 -0.94
N ALA A 122 -2.33 14.52 -1.76
CA ALA A 122 -1.96 15.91 -1.56
C ALA A 122 -3.17 16.84 -1.73
N MET A 123 -3.98 16.66 -2.78
CA MET A 123 -5.18 17.47 -3.04
C MET A 123 -6.23 17.35 -1.94
N VAL A 124 -6.36 16.17 -1.30
CA VAL A 124 -7.22 16.02 -0.11
C VAL A 124 -6.73 16.91 1.01
N ARG A 125 -5.42 16.89 1.32
CA ARG A 125 -4.82 17.74 2.38
C ARG A 125 -4.93 19.22 2.07
N ASP A 126 -4.76 19.62 0.81
CA ASP A 126 -4.80 21.01 0.39
C ASP A 126 -6.20 21.62 0.50
N ARG A 127 -7.27 20.81 0.38
CA ARG A 127 -8.67 21.29 0.31
C ARG A 127 -9.51 21.03 1.54
N THR A 128 -9.02 20.22 2.47
CA THR A 128 -9.83 19.82 3.62
C THR A 128 -9.02 19.90 4.92
N SER A 129 -9.72 20.11 6.03
CA SER A 129 -9.15 20.15 7.37
C SER A 129 -10.00 19.39 8.38
N GLY A 130 -9.41 18.99 9.49
CA GLY A 130 -10.09 18.33 10.60
C GLY A 130 -10.80 17.01 10.23
N THR A 131 -12.02 16.84 10.72
CA THR A 131 -12.80 15.59 10.53
C THR A 131 -13.15 15.27 9.08
N ARG A 132 -13.23 16.30 8.22
CA ARG A 132 -13.51 16.12 6.80
C ARG A 132 -12.32 15.46 6.08
N THR A 133 -11.10 15.88 6.39
CA THR A 133 -9.88 15.24 5.89
C THR A 133 -9.83 13.77 6.28
N ALA A 134 -10.09 13.46 7.56
CA ALA A 134 -10.11 12.09 8.05
C ALA A 134 -11.12 11.20 7.30
N ARG A 135 -12.34 11.71 7.05
CA ARG A 135 -13.36 10.99 6.29
C ARG A 135 -12.95 10.70 4.84
N LEU A 136 -12.32 11.67 4.17
CA LEU A 136 -11.86 11.50 2.79
C LEU A 136 -10.71 10.50 2.71
N PHE A 137 -9.74 10.58 3.62
CA PHE A 137 -8.67 9.58 3.69
C PHE A 137 -9.22 8.18 3.98
N SER A 138 -10.21 8.03 4.87
CA SER A 138 -10.88 6.75 5.12
C SER A 138 -11.56 6.21 3.87
N ALA A 139 -12.21 7.07 3.08
CA ALA A 139 -12.83 6.66 1.81
C ALA A 139 -11.78 6.23 0.77
N LEU A 140 -10.66 6.96 0.63
CA LEU A 140 -9.57 6.57 -0.26
C LEU A 140 -8.93 5.25 0.18
N THR A 141 -8.71 5.06 1.49
CA THR A 141 -8.19 3.81 2.06
C THR A 141 -9.13 2.63 1.80
N LEU A 142 -10.45 2.84 1.92
CA LEU A 142 -11.44 1.81 1.61
C LEU A 142 -11.35 1.39 0.13
N ILE A 143 -11.22 2.34 -0.78
CA ILE A 143 -11.11 2.07 -2.21
C ILE A 143 -9.79 1.36 -2.53
N THR A 144 -8.69 1.80 -1.94
CA THR A 144 -7.39 1.12 -2.08
C THR A 144 -7.45 -0.32 -1.55
N GLY A 145 -8.20 -0.57 -0.47
CA GLY A 145 -8.41 -1.91 0.08
C GLY A 145 -9.36 -2.78 -0.76
N LEU A 146 -10.36 -2.18 -1.41
CA LEU A 146 -11.30 -2.90 -2.27
C LEU A 146 -10.74 -3.18 -3.67
N ALA A 147 -9.87 -2.33 -4.19
CA ALA A 147 -9.33 -2.46 -5.53
C ALA A 147 -8.64 -3.82 -5.78
N PRO A 148 -7.81 -4.38 -4.87
CA PRO A 148 -7.23 -5.71 -5.04
C PRO A 148 -8.26 -6.84 -5.07
N VAL A 149 -9.46 -6.66 -4.49
CA VAL A 149 -10.54 -7.66 -4.58
C VAL A 149 -11.14 -7.67 -5.99
N PHE A 150 -11.43 -6.48 -6.52
CA PHE A 150 -12.12 -6.35 -7.80
C PHE A 150 -11.18 -6.48 -9.00
N ALA A 151 -9.91 -6.10 -8.86
CA ALA A 151 -8.98 -6.07 -9.98
C ALA A 151 -8.78 -7.44 -10.66
N PRO A 152 -8.46 -8.54 -9.95
CA PRO A 152 -8.34 -9.86 -10.58
C PRO A 152 -9.67 -10.40 -11.10
N VAL A 153 -10.80 -10.07 -10.43
CA VAL A 153 -12.13 -10.48 -10.90
C VAL A 153 -12.44 -9.81 -12.22
N LEU A 154 -12.21 -8.51 -12.34
CA LEU A 154 -12.38 -7.77 -13.60
C LEU A 154 -11.45 -8.31 -14.68
N GLY A 155 -10.18 -8.56 -14.33
CA GLY A 155 -9.20 -9.16 -15.23
C GLY A 155 -9.62 -10.55 -15.71
N GLY A 156 -10.04 -11.42 -14.80
CA GLY A 156 -10.51 -12.76 -15.13
C GLY A 156 -11.79 -12.77 -15.99
N GLN A 157 -12.71 -11.81 -15.79
CA GLN A 157 -13.88 -11.67 -16.66
C GLN A 157 -13.49 -11.10 -18.04
N LEU A 158 -12.55 -10.17 -18.10
CA LEU A 158 -12.07 -9.61 -19.36
C LEU A 158 -11.37 -10.70 -20.21
N LEU A 159 -10.66 -11.64 -19.60
CA LEU A 159 -10.04 -12.79 -20.28
C LEU A 159 -11.02 -13.77 -20.91
N ARG A 160 -12.33 -13.65 -20.66
CA ARG A 160 -13.36 -14.42 -21.37
C ARG A 160 -13.59 -13.92 -22.80
N VAL A 161 -13.31 -12.65 -23.05
CA VAL A 161 -13.63 -11.99 -24.32
C VAL A 161 -12.37 -11.45 -25.03
N THR A 162 -11.21 -11.49 -24.37
CA THR A 162 -9.92 -11.05 -24.94
C THR A 162 -8.77 -11.86 -24.34
N ALA A 163 -7.56 -11.76 -24.93
CA ALA A 163 -6.32 -12.27 -24.34
C ALA A 163 -5.72 -11.22 -23.38
N TRP A 164 -4.61 -11.58 -22.71
CA TRP A 164 -3.93 -10.71 -21.74
C TRP A 164 -3.61 -9.28 -22.25
N PRO A 165 -3.29 -9.04 -23.55
CA PRO A 165 -3.07 -7.67 -24.03
C PRO A 165 -4.30 -6.76 -23.87
N GLY A 166 -5.50 -7.33 -23.96
CA GLY A 166 -6.75 -6.59 -23.76
C GLY A 166 -6.90 -5.99 -22.37
N ILE A 167 -6.28 -6.59 -21.35
CA ILE A 167 -6.24 -6.01 -19.99
C ILE A 167 -5.48 -4.68 -20.02
N PHE A 168 -4.33 -4.63 -20.73
CA PHE A 168 -3.51 -3.42 -20.84
C PHE A 168 -4.17 -2.36 -21.73
N VAL A 169 -4.93 -2.76 -22.75
CA VAL A 169 -5.81 -1.84 -23.51
C VAL A 169 -6.87 -1.26 -22.58
N GLY A 170 -7.51 -2.07 -21.73
CA GLY A 170 -8.45 -1.60 -20.72
C GLY A 170 -7.84 -0.60 -19.74
N LEU A 171 -6.62 -0.86 -19.26
CA LEU A 171 -5.87 0.06 -18.40
C LEU A 171 -5.51 1.37 -19.14
N ALA A 172 -5.14 1.30 -20.42
CA ALA A 172 -4.87 2.49 -21.23
C ALA A 172 -6.12 3.33 -21.43
N VAL A 173 -7.27 2.71 -21.74
CA VAL A 173 -8.56 3.40 -21.83
C VAL A 173 -8.94 4.06 -20.50
N LEU A 174 -8.79 3.33 -19.38
CA LEU A 174 -9.04 3.90 -18.05
C LEU A 174 -8.11 5.07 -17.76
N GLY A 175 -6.82 4.96 -18.09
CA GLY A 175 -5.84 6.03 -17.95
C GLY A 175 -6.22 7.26 -18.77
N ALA A 176 -6.64 7.08 -20.03
CA ALA A 176 -7.11 8.15 -20.91
C ALA A 176 -8.38 8.84 -20.37
N VAL A 177 -9.33 8.07 -19.87
CA VAL A 177 -10.53 8.61 -19.21
C VAL A 177 -10.16 9.43 -17.97
N MET A 178 -9.25 8.92 -17.13
CA MET A 178 -8.76 9.64 -15.95
C MET A 178 -7.98 10.90 -16.33
N LEU A 179 -7.18 10.86 -17.39
CA LEU A 179 -6.48 12.02 -17.93
C LEU A 179 -7.47 13.11 -18.40
N ALA A 180 -8.44 12.74 -19.22
CA ALA A 180 -9.47 13.65 -19.71
C ALA A 180 -10.34 14.24 -18.57
N ALA A 181 -10.79 13.39 -17.64
CA ALA A 181 -11.58 13.80 -16.49
C ALA A 181 -10.79 14.73 -15.55
N SER A 182 -9.50 14.44 -15.32
CA SER A 182 -8.62 15.29 -14.52
C SER A 182 -8.34 16.63 -15.21
N ALA A 183 -8.15 16.63 -16.53
CA ALA A 183 -7.94 17.84 -17.31
C ALA A 183 -9.17 18.75 -17.28
N ALA A 184 -10.38 18.19 -17.35
CA ALA A 184 -11.63 18.93 -17.34
C ALA A 184 -12.10 19.35 -15.94
N GLY A 185 -11.86 18.49 -14.91
CA GLY A 185 -12.55 18.59 -13.62
C GLY A 185 -11.68 18.96 -12.42
N LEU A 186 -10.35 18.77 -12.47
CA LEU A 186 -9.48 19.08 -11.33
C LEU A 186 -8.89 20.49 -11.39
N PRO A 187 -9.20 21.34 -10.42
CA PRO A 187 -8.58 22.65 -10.29
C PRO A 187 -7.18 22.54 -9.70
N GLU A 188 -6.38 23.60 -9.87
CA GLU A 188 -5.12 23.73 -9.14
C GLU A 188 -5.39 23.97 -7.65
N THR A 189 -4.67 23.22 -6.78
CA THR A 189 -4.90 23.26 -5.32
C THR A 189 -3.63 23.60 -4.52
N ARG A 190 -2.57 24.06 -5.18
CA ARG A 190 -1.28 24.32 -4.55
C ARG A 190 -1.42 25.13 -3.27
N SER A 191 -0.92 24.61 -2.15
CA SER A 191 -0.70 25.31 -0.89
C SER A 191 0.80 25.57 -0.71
N SER A 192 1.16 26.74 -0.16
CA SER A 192 2.54 27.08 0.17
C SER A 192 2.96 26.36 1.45
N ALA A 193 3.39 25.11 1.34
CA ALA A 193 3.91 24.35 2.47
C ALA A 193 5.43 24.48 2.59
N SER A 194 5.91 24.68 3.82
CA SER A 194 7.32 24.77 4.17
C SER A 194 8.04 23.43 3.96
N ARG A 195 9.23 23.48 3.36
CA ARG A 195 10.07 22.30 3.10
C ARG A 195 10.97 22.01 4.29
N GLN A 196 10.93 20.77 4.80
CA GLN A 196 12.01 20.22 5.63
C GLN A 196 12.92 19.32 4.79
N PRO A 197 14.24 19.30 5.00
CA PRO A 197 15.16 18.44 4.28
C PRO A 197 14.96 16.97 4.68
N LEU A 198 14.45 16.15 3.74
CA LEU A 198 14.14 14.73 3.89
C LEU A 198 15.30 13.84 4.40
N PRO A 199 16.59 14.00 3.99
CA PRO A 199 17.65 13.06 4.36
C PRO A 199 17.95 12.99 5.86
N ALA A 200 17.91 14.13 6.57
CA ALA A 200 18.21 14.18 8.01
C ALA A 200 17.11 13.47 8.83
N VAL A 201 15.85 13.63 8.44
CA VAL A 201 14.71 13.01 9.10
C VAL A 201 14.73 11.48 8.89
N VAL A 202 15.08 11.01 7.70
CA VAL A 202 15.19 9.57 7.39
C VAL A 202 16.29 8.91 8.25
N GLY A 203 17.47 9.55 8.36
CA GLY A 203 18.55 9.02 9.21
C GLY A 203 18.15 8.92 10.68
N GLN A 204 17.41 9.89 11.19
CA GLN A 204 16.91 9.92 12.57
C GLN A 204 15.87 8.81 12.81
N LEU A 205 14.93 8.60 11.87
CA LEU A 205 13.92 7.55 11.95
C LEU A 205 14.52 6.16 11.88
N LEU A 206 15.48 5.92 10.99
CA LEU A 206 16.15 4.63 10.87
C LEU A 206 17.09 4.33 12.05
N GLY A 207 17.55 5.36 12.78
CA GLY A 207 18.29 5.22 14.04
C GLY A 207 17.44 4.72 15.21
N ASP A 208 16.11 4.89 15.14
CA ASP A 208 15.18 4.34 16.14
C ASP A 208 14.93 2.86 15.89
N ARG A 209 15.44 2.01 16.79
CA ARG A 209 15.30 0.55 16.72
C ARG A 209 13.83 0.10 16.76
N VAL A 210 13.00 0.76 17.54
CA VAL A 210 11.59 0.42 17.69
C VAL A 210 10.83 0.73 16.40
N PHE A 211 11.05 1.91 15.84
CA PHE A 211 10.51 2.29 14.52
C PHE A 211 10.94 1.30 13.44
N THR A 212 12.25 1.04 13.36
CA THR A 212 12.83 0.10 12.38
C THR A 212 12.26 -1.31 12.54
N GLY A 213 12.02 -1.76 13.77
CA GLY A 213 11.36 -3.04 14.05
C GLY A 213 9.95 -3.14 13.47
N TYR A 214 9.13 -2.11 13.63
CA TYR A 214 7.78 -2.08 13.04
C TYR A 214 7.80 -1.96 11.52
N VAL A 215 8.72 -1.15 10.97
CA VAL A 215 8.89 -1.00 9.51
C VAL A 215 9.31 -2.32 8.87
N LEU A 216 10.29 -3.02 9.45
CA LEU A 216 10.74 -4.33 8.95
C LEU A 216 9.66 -5.39 9.07
N ALA A 217 8.98 -5.50 10.23
CA ALA A 217 7.91 -6.47 10.40
C ALA A 217 6.79 -6.26 9.38
N ASN A 218 6.40 -5.00 9.15
CA ASN A 218 5.41 -4.63 8.14
C ASN A 218 5.88 -4.96 6.72
N GLY A 219 7.11 -4.62 6.37
CA GLY A 219 7.70 -4.87 5.06
C GLY A 219 7.87 -6.37 4.76
N LEU A 220 8.30 -7.18 5.74
CA LEU A 220 8.46 -8.63 5.58
C LEU A 220 7.11 -9.33 5.35
N VAL A 221 6.06 -8.98 6.11
CA VAL A 221 4.72 -9.54 5.89
C VAL A 221 4.16 -9.10 4.54
N PHE A 222 4.40 -7.86 4.13
CA PHE A 222 4.04 -7.39 2.81
C PHE A 222 4.80 -8.14 1.71
N GLY A 223 6.08 -8.46 1.94
CA GLY A 223 6.89 -9.31 1.07
C GLY A 223 6.29 -10.71 0.91
N ALA A 224 5.84 -11.34 2.01
CA ALA A 224 5.13 -12.63 1.95
C ALA A 224 3.84 -12.54 1.14
N MET A 225 3.06 -11.47 1.32
CA MET A 225 1.86 -11.23 0.53
C MET A 225 2.20 -11.08 -0.97
N PHE A 226 3.27 -10.36 -1.32
CA PHE A 226 3.67 -10.19 -2.72
C PHE A 226 4.27 -11.46 -3.33
N ALA A 227 4.95 -12.31 -2.55
CA ALA A 227 5.35 -13.64 -3.00
C ALA A 227 4.13 -14.51 -3.33
N TYR A 228 3.06 -14.44 -2.51
CA TYR A 228 1.77 -15.05 -2.84
C TYR A 228 1.17 -14.42 -4.11
N ILE A 229 1.06 -13.10 -4.20
CA ILE A 229 0.45 -12.40 -5.34
C ILE A 229 1.14 -12.78 -6.65
N SER A 230 2.47 -12.84 -6.67
CA SER A 230 3.25 -13.12 -7.87
C SER A 230 3.33 -14.61 -8.21
N GLY A 231 3.37 -15.49 -7.21
CA GLY A 231 3.53 -16.93 -7.39
C GLY A 231 2.21 -17.67 -7.59
N SER A 232 1.12 -17.22 -6.94
CA SER A 232 -0.16 -17.92 -6.93
C SER A 232 -0.81 -18.12 -8.32
N PRO A 233 -0.66 -17.23 -9.34
CA PRO A 233 -1.19 -17.50 -10.67
C PRO A 233 -0.63 -18.82 -11.25
N PHE A 234 0.68 -19.03 -11.14
CA PHE A 234 1.32 -20.26 -11.62
C PHE A 234 0.94 -21.47 -10.77
N VAL A 235 1.00 -21.33 -9.44
CA VAL A 235 0.68 -22.44 -8.52
C VAL A 235 -0.78 -22.90 -8.68
N LEU A 236 -1.73 -21.99 -8.72
CA LEU A 236 -3.14 -22.34 -8.78
C LEU A 236 -3.59 -22.72 -10.19
N GLN A 237 -3.07 -22.11 -11.24
CA GLN A 237 -3.49 -22.39 -12.61
C GLN A 237 -2.66 -23.50 -13.25
N GLU A 238 -1.31 -23.45 -13.23
CA GLU A 238 -0.45 -24.42 -13.90
C GLU A 238 -0.33 -25.74 -13.11
N ILE A 239 -0.19 -25.68 -11.77
CA ILE A 239 0.00 -26.89 -10.95
C ILE A 239 -1.36 -27.53 -10.60
N HIS A 240 -2.35 -26.72 -10.22
CA HIS A 240 -3.66 -27.20 -9.76
C HIS A 240 -4.77 -27.11 -10.82
N GLY A 241 -4.48 -26.59 -12.01
CA GLY A 241 -5.41 -26.57 -13.16
C GLY A 241 -6.62 -25.66 -13.00
N LEU A 242 -6.56 -24.61 -12.13
CA LEU A 242 -7.65 -23.66 -12.00
C LEU A 242 -7.74 -22.77 -13.24
N SER A 243 -8.98 -22.49 -13.68
CA SER A 243 -9.18 -21.48 -14.71
C SER A 243 -8.85 -20.07 -14.19
N PRO A 244 -8.58 -19.07 -15.07
CA PRO A 244 -8.38 -17.69 -14.67
C PRO A 244 -9.52 -17.12 -13.81
N GLN A 245 -10.76 -17.57 -14.04
CA GLN A 245 -11.94 -17.15 -13.27
C GLN A 245 -11.96 -17.78 -11.88
N GLN A 246 -11.61 -19.07 -11.77
CA GLN A 246 -11.50 -19.76 -10.48
C GLN A 246 -10.35 -19.16 -9.64
N TYR A 247 -9.20 -18.88 -10.27
CA TYR A 247 -8.11 -18.15 -9.65
C TYR A 247 -8.59 -16.79 -9.10
N SER A 248 -9.29 -16.02 -9.92
CA SER A 248 -9.83 -14.71 -9.53
C SER A 248 -10.80 -14.81 -8.35
N ALA A 249 -11.64 -15.87 -8.29
CA ALA A 249 -12.52 -16.10 -7.17
C ALA A 249 -11.76 -16.39 -5.87
N VAL A 250 -10.72 -17.25 -5.93
CA VAL A 250 -9.83 -17.53 -4.79
C VAL A 250 -9.15 -16.24 -4.30
N PHE A 251 -8.64 -15.45 -5.23
CA PHE A 251 -7.98 -14.17 -4.89
C PHE A 251 -8.96 -13.21 -4.23
N ALA A 252 -10.18 -13.09 -4.74
CA ALA A 252 -11.23 -12.26 -4.17
C ALA A 252 -11.62 -12.69 -2.74
N VAL A 253 -11.72 -14.00 -2.48
CA VAL A 253 -11.99 -14.55 -1.14
C VAL A 253 -10.85 -14.19 -0.18
N ASN A 254 -9.60 -14.35 -0.59
CA ASN A 254 -8.44 -13.98 0.21
C ASN A 254 -8.41 -12.48 0.52
N ALA A 255 -8.66 -11.64 -0.48
CA ALA A 255 -8.71 -10.19 -0.31
C ALA A 255 -9.90 -9.75 0.57
N ALA A 256 -11.06 -10.41 0.48
CA ALA A 256 -12.19 -10.19 1.37
C ALA A 256 -11.83 -10.55 2.83
N GLY A 257 -11.09 -11.64 3.04
CA GLY A 257 -10.54 -12.03 4.35
C GLY A 257 -9.62 -10.96 4.94
N LEU A 258 -8.72 -10.39 4.13
CA LEU A 258 -7.85 -9.27 4.51
C LEU A 258 -8.65 -8.05 4.97
N ILE A 259 -9.66 -7.66 4.19
CA ILE A 259 -10.53 -6.51 4.53
C ILE A 259 -11.31 -6.79 5.80
N ALA A 260 -11.90 -7.98 5.95
CA ALA A 260 -12.64 -8.37 7.14
C ALA A 260 -11.75 -8.31 8.40
N ALA A 261 -10.53 -8.86 8.31
CA ALA A 261 -9.56 -8.83 9.40
C ALA A 261 -9.12 -7.40 9.74
N ALA A 262 -8.91 -6.52 8.75
CA ALA A 262 -8.61 -5.11 8.98
C ALA A 262 -9.76 -4.37 9.67
N GLN A 263 -11.03 -4.64 9.29
CA GLN A 263 -12.20 -4.08 9.94
C GLN A 263 -12.37 -4.58 11.38
N ILE A 264 -12.14 -5.88 11.61
CA ILE A 264 -12.15 -6.47 12.95
C ILE A 264 -11.06 -5.83 13.82
N SER A 265 -9.84 -5.67 13.27
CA SER A 265 -8.74 -4.98 13.92
C SER A 265 -9.14 -3.57 14.36
N GLY A 266 -9.73 -2.78 13.46
CA GLY A 266 -10.19 -1.42 13.78
C GLY A 266 -11.23 -1.36 14.92
N ARG A 267 -12.08 -2.38 15.05
CA ARG A 267 -13.06 -2.46 16.15
C ARG A 267 -12.46 -2.94 17.47
N LEU A 268 -11.47 -3.84 17.39
CA LEU A 268 -10.86 -4.46 18.58
C LEU A 268 -9.70 -3.66 19.15
N VAL A 269 -9.07 -2.76 18.37
CA VAL A 269 -7.85 -2.07 18.78
C VAL A 269 -8.01 -1.26 20.06
N ALA A 270 -9.19 -0.67 20.30
CA ALA A 270 -9.48 0.07 21.52
C ALA A 270 -9.51 -0.83 22.77
N ARG A 271 -9.81 -2.14 22.63
CA ARG A 271 -9.91 -3.10 23.74
C ARG A 271 -8.63 -3.92 23.91
N ALA A 272 -8.11 -4.45 22.82
CA ALA A 272 -6.97 -5.37 22.82
C ALA A 272 -5.62 -4.65 22.72
N GLY A 273 -5.59 -3.44 22.17
CA GLY A 273 -4.37 -2.70 21.87
C GLY A 273 -3.71 -3.13 20.55
N ALA A 274 -3.07 -2.18 19.88
CA ALA A 274 -2.46 -2.40 18.55
C ALA A 274 -1.34 -3.45 18.57
N ARG A 275 -0.54 -3.52 19.65
CA ARG A 275 0.55 -4.50 19.79
C ARG A 275 0.05 -5.94 19.85
N VAL A 276 -1.03 -6.20 20.57
CA VAL A 276 -1.61 -7.56 20.69
C VAL A 276 -2.19 -8.01 19.35
N LEU A 277 -2.89 -7.12 18.64
CA LEU A 277 -3.44 -7.41 17.31
C LEU A 277 -2.35 -7.62 16.27
N LEU A 278 -1.25 -6.86 16.33
CA LEU A 278 -0.07 -7.05 15.49
C LEU A 278 0.54 -8.44 15.70
N LEU A 279 0.77 -8.83 16.96
CA LEU A 279 1.33 -10.15 17.30
C LEU A 279 0.39 -11.29 16.87
N ALA A 280 -0.91 -11.16 17.09
CA ALA A 280 -1.90 -12.13 16.64
C ALA A 280 -1.88 -12.27 15.11
N GLY A 281 -1.77 -11.15 14.38
CA GLY A 281 -1.61 -11.14 12.93
C GLY A 281 -0.32 -11.82 12.45
N LEU A 282 0.81 -11.55 13.11
CA LEU A 282 2.10 -12.17 12.77
C LEU A 282 2.09 -13.69 13.04
N LEU A 283 1.50 -14.12 14.15
CA LEU A 283 1.31 -15.55 14.45
C LEU A 283 0.39 -16.23 13.42
N GLY A 284 -0.74 -15.58 13.09
CA GLY A 284 -1.65 -16.07 12.05
C GLY A 284 -0.99 -16.16 10.68
N ALA A 285 -0.22 -15.14 10.28
CA ALA A 285 0.51 -15.14 9.02
C ALA A 285 1.59 -16.26 8.98
N THR A 286 2.29 -16.47 10.10
CA THR A 286 3.27 -17.57 10.24
C THR A 286 2.56 -18.93 10.15
N ALA A 287 1.45 -19.13 10.85
CA ALA A 287 0.67 -20.37 10.78
C ALA A 287 0.13 -20.62 9.37
N GLY A 288 -0.44 -19.60 8.71
CA GLY A 288 -0.90 -19.71 7.32
C GLY A 288 0.23 -20.05 6.36
N GLY A 289 1.36 -19.36 6.46
CA GLY A 289 2.54 -19.62 5.62
C GLY A 289 3.14 -21.02 5.84
N THR A 290 3.24 -21.49 7.08
CA THR A 290 3.71 -22.86 7.40
C THR A 290 2.73 -23.92 6.90
N THR A 291 1.40 -23.65 6.93
CA THR A 291 0.39 -24.51 6.33
C THR A 291 0.58 -24.61 4.80
N VAL A 292 0.83 -23.49 4.12
CA VAL A 292 1.14 -23.46 2.68
C VAL A 292 2.38 -24.30 2.39
N LEU A 293 3.49 -24.07 3.10
CA LEU A 293 4.71 -24.84 2.91
C LEU A 293 4.50 -26.35 3.17
N GLY A 294 3.80 -26.69 4.24
CA GLY A 294 3.43 -28.06 4.56
C GLY A 294 2.60 -28.72 3.46
N ALA A 295 1.61 -28.01 2.93
CA ALA A 295 0.78 -28.50 1.83
C ALA A 295 1.61 -28.75 0.56
N VAL A 296 2.56 -27.87 0.23
CA VAL A 296 3.47 -28.05 -0.91
C VAL A 296 4.39 -29.26 -0.71
N LEU A 297 5.03 -29.37 0.47
CA LEU A 297 5.98 -30.47 0.76
C LEU A 297 5.31 -31.85 0.79
N THR A 298 4.09 -31.92 1.32
CA THR A 298 3.33 -33.18 1.43
C THR A 298 2.47 -33.46 0.20
N ARG A 299 2.47 -32.57 -0.80
CA ARG A 299 1.57 -32.64 -1.97
C ARG A 299 0.10 -32.80 -1.53
N ALA A 300 -0.28 -32.07 -0.49
CA ALA A 300 -1.63 -32.10 0.05
C ALA A 300 -2.67 -31.63 -0.98
N PRO A 301 -3.95 -32.02 -0.84
CA PRO A 301 -4.99 -31.58 -1.76
C PRO A 301 -5.20 -30.06 -1.70
N LEU A 302 -5.66 -29.49 -2.81
CA LEU A 302 -5.86 -28.04 -3.02
C LEU A 302 -6.50 -27.31 -1.83
N PRO A 303 -7.54 -27.83 -1.12
CA PRO A 303 -8.13 -27.13 0.02
C PRO A 303 -7.14 -26.79 1.14
N ALA A 304 -6.15 -27.62 1.41
CA ALA A 304 -5.13 -27.32 2.43
C ALA A 304 -4.29 -26.09 2.06
N LEU A 305 -3.91 -26.00 0.77
CA LEU A 305 -3.20 -24.82 0.23
C LEU A 305 -4.07 -23.56 0.34
N LEU A 306 -5.35 -23.64 -0.06
CA LEU A 306 -6.28 -22.52 -0.03
C LEU A 306 -6.53 -22.00 1.40
N ILE A 307 -6.67 -22.90 2.37
CA ILE A 307 -6.83 -22.52 3.80
C ILE A 307 -5.57 -21.79 4.28
N GLY A 308 -4.38 -22.32 3.99
CA GLY A 308 -3.13 -21.67 4.35
C GLY A 308 -2.99 -20.27 3.75
N LEU A 309 -3.30 -20.10 2.47
CA LEU A 309 -3.29 -18.82 1.78
C LEU A 309 -4.32 -17.85 2.36
N PHE A 310 -5.55 -18.33 2.66
CA PHE A 310 -6.59 -17.50 3.27
C PHE A 310 -6.17 -16.97 4.66
N VAL A 311 -5.60 -17.85 5.50
CA VAL A 311 -5.10 -17.46 6.84
C VAL A 311 -3.95 -16.48 6.72
N LEU A 312 -2.98 -16.73 5.84
CA LEU A 312 -1.84 -15.83 5.58
C LEU A 312 -2.34 -14.43 5.19
N VAL A 313 -3.14 -14.34 4.14
CA VAL A 313 -3.58 -13.05 3.56
C VAL A 313 -4.51 -12.31 4.50
N SER A 314 -5.44 -13.00 5.16
CA SER A 314 -6.30 -12.38 6.17
C SER A 314 -5.50 -11.78 7.33
N SER A 315 -4.45 -12.46 7.76
CA SER A 315 -3.57 -12.00 8.85
C SER A 315 -2.84 -10.69 8.52
N VAL A 316 -2.56 -10.43 7.25
CA VAL A 316 -1.99 -9.14 6.78
C VAL A 316 -2.89 -7.97 7.17
N GLY A 317 -4.22 -8.15 7.14
CA GLY A 317 -5.20 -7.16 7.57
C GLY A 317 -5.10 -6.78 9.06
N LEU A 318 -4.60 -7.68 9.91
CA LEU A 318 -4.27 -7.37 11.30
C LEU A 318 -2.90 -6.69 11.42
N VAL A 319 -1.90 -7.13 10.63
CA VAL A 319 -0.52 -6.66 10.75
C VAL A 319 -0.36 -5.22 10.28
N MET A 320 -0.78 -4.90 9.04
CA MET A 320 -0.46 -3.62 8.40
C MET A 320 -0.95 -2.39 9.17
N PRO A 321 -2.24 -2.28 9.57
CA PRO A 321 -2.73 -1.08 10.26
C PRO A 321 -2.11 -0.93 11.64
N ASN A 322 -1.86 -2.04 12.36
CA ASN A 322 -1.31 -1.99 13.70
C ASN A 322 0.20 -1.73 13.71
N ALA A 323 0.96 -2.26 12.75
CA ALA A 323 2.37 -1.94 12.58
C ALA A 323 2.56 -0.45 12.21
N ALA A 324 1.75 0.07 11.29
CA ALA A 324 1.77 1.49 10.93
C ALA A 324 1.41 2.38 12.13
N ALA A 325 0.36 2.05 12.87
CA ALA A 325 -0.04 2.80 14.06
C ALA A 325 1.08 2.86 15.11
N GLN A 326 1.75 1.74 15.37
CA GLN A 326 2.85 1.66 16.33
C GLN A 326 4.11 2.39 15.84
N ALA A 327 4.45 2.28 14.55
CA ALA A 327 5.59 2.98 13.98
C ALA A 327 5.42 4.51 14.04
N LEU A 328 4.18 5.01 13.87
CA LEU A 328 3.89 6.44 13.85
C LEU A 328 3.63 7.03 15.23
N ALA A 329 3.40 6.23 16.27
CA ALA A 329 2.94 6.67 17.59
C ALA A 329 3.86 7.73 18.23
N ASP A 330 5.18 7.53 18.18
CA ASP A 330 6.18 8.39 18.81
C ASP A 330 6.78 9.43 17.82
N HIS A 331 6.35 9.44 16.57
CA HIS A 331 6.94 10.26 15.49
C HIS A 331 5.98 11.32 14.93
N GLY A 332 5.10 11.89 15.76
CA GLY A 332 4.09 12.88 15.35
C GLY A 332 4.65 14.10 14.60
N GLY A 333 5.85 14.59 14.97
CA GLY A 333 6.54 15.69 14.29
C GLY A 333 7.04 15.34 12.86
N HIS A 334 7.19 14.06 12.54
CA HIS A 334 7.71 13.54 11.27
C HIS A 334 6.78 12.47 10.65
N ALA A 335 5.50 12.47 11.02
CA ALA A 335 4.53 11.45 10.61
C ALA A 335 4.45 11.23 9.09
N GLY A 336 4.61 12.29 8.30
CA GLY A 336 4.64 12.20 6.83
C GLY A 336 5.85 11.42 6.31
N SER A 337 7.05 11.71 6.82
CA SER A 337 8.29 11.01 6.44
C SER A 337 8.30 9.56 6.94
N ALA A 338 7.78 9.31 8.14
CA ALA A 338 7.66 7.98 8.70
C ALA A 338 6.67 7.11 7.90
N ALA A 339 5.53 7.65 7.48
CA ALA A 339 4.57 6.97 6.62
C ALA A 339 5.14 6.69 5.22
N ALA A 340 5.91 7.64 4.66
CA ALA A 340 6.58 7.44 3.38
C ALA A 340 7.63 6.32 3.44
N LEU A 341 8.40 6.25 4.54
CA LEU A 341 9.39 5.19 4.74
C LEU A 341 8.76 3.82 4.93
N LEU A 342 7.61 3.75 5.64
CA LEU A 342 6.78 2.54 5.73
C LEU A 342 6.33 2.06 4.34
N GLY A 343 5.73 2.93 3.54
CA GLY A 343 5.27 2.59 2.20
C GLY A 343 6.41 2.20 1.26
N PHE A 344 7.52 2.94 1.29
CA PHE A 344 8.72 2.63 0.51
C PHE A 344 9.28 1.24 0.86
N SER A 345 9.42 0.92 2.16
CA SER A 345 9.92 -0.39 2.60
C SER A 345 9.02 -1.55 2.14
N GLN A 346 7.70 -1.38 2.16
CA GLN A 346 6.74 -2.35 1.65
C GLN A 346 7.00 -2.68 0.18
N PHE A 347 7.01 -1.66 -0.68
CA PHE A 347 7.20 -1.86 -2.12
C PHE A 347 8.59 -2.37 -2.47
N MET A 348 9.63 -1.92 -1.77
CA MET A 348 10.99 -2.41 -1.99
C MET A 348 11.15 -3.88 -1.60
N ILE A 349 10.69 -4.27 -0.41
CA ILE A 349 10.77 -5.66 0.06
C ILE A 349 9.85 -6.55 -0.78
N GLY A 350 8.61 -6.14 -1.01
CA GLY A 350 7.65 -6.89 -1.83
C GLY A 350 8.14 -7.07 -3.27
N GLY A 351 8.63 -6.00 -3.89
CA GLY A 351 9.16 -6.04 -5.25
C GLY A 351 10.42 -6.89 -5.40
N ALA A 352 11.35 -6.81 -4.44
CA ALA A 352 12.59 -7.60 -4.47
C ALA A 352 12.35 -9.11 -4.30
N LEU A 353 11.32 -9.49 -3.53
CA LEU A 353 11.03 -10.89 -3.21
C LEU A 353 10.06 -11.55 -4.20
N ALA A 354 9.26 -10.78 -4.93
CA ALA A 354 8.29 -11.30 -5.89
C ALA A 354 8.89 -12.27 -6.93
N PRO A 355 10.03 -11.97 -7.59
CA PRO A 355 10.59 -12.89 -8.60
C PRO A 355 11.14 -14.18 -8.02
N LEU A 356 11.52 -14.16 -6.72
CA LEU A 356 12.05 -15.35 -6.05
C LEU A 356 10.96 -16.42 -5.86
N ALA A 357 9.68 -16.02 -5.81
CA ALA A 357 8.58 -16.97 -5.74
C ALA A 357 8.45 -17.86 -7.00
N GLY A 358 8.96 -17.40 -8.16
CA GLY A 358 9.00 -18.14 -9.41
C GLY A 358 10.35 -18.77 -9.73
N ALA A 359 11.32 -18.76 -8.82
CA ALA A 359 12.67 -19.24 -9.08
C ALA A 359 12.73 -20.75 -9.43
N GLY A 360 11.74 -21.55 -8.98
CA GLY A 360 11.60 -22.95 -9.33
C GLY A 360 10.89 -23.21 -10.67
N GLY A 361 10.46 -22.19 -11.38
CA GLY A 361 9.68 -22.31 -12.61
C GLY A 361 8.16 -22.32 -12.39
N ALA A 362 7.40 -22.56 -13.46
CA ALA A 362 5.93 -22.52 -13.43
C ALA A 362 5.29 -23.71 -12.69
N THR A 363 6.02 -24.82 -12.58
CA THR A 363 5.53 -26.09 -12.02
C THR A 363 6.06 -26.39 -10.62
N ASP A 364 6.79 -25.47 -9.99
CA ASP A 364 7.34 -25.65 -8.64
C ASP A 364 6.81 -24.58 -7.68
N ALA A 365 5.97 -25.01 -6.73
CA ALA A 365 5.41 -24.15 -5.69
C ALA A 365 6.36 -23.94 -4.49
N LEU A 366 7.49 -24.67 -4.41
CA LEU A 366 8.35 -24.68 -3.23
C LEU A 366 8.96 -23.30 -2.90
N PRO A 367 9.49 -22.54 -3.87
CA PRO A 367 10.04 -21.21 -3.57
C PRO A 367 8.99 -20.27 -2.97
N MET A 368 7.77 -20.24 -3.52
CA MET A 368 6.66 -19.48 -2.96
C MET A 368 6.34 -19.95 -1.54
N GLY A 369 6.21 -21.27 -1.33
CA GLY A 369 5.93 -21.87 -0.03
C GLY A 369 6.94 -21.50 1.04
N ILE A 370 8.24 -21.54 0.71
CA ILE A 370 9.33 -21.14 1.63
C ILE A 370 9.20 -19.67 2.00
N ILE A 371 9.03 -18.79 1.00
CA ILE A 371 9.00 -17.34 1.24
C ILE A 371 7.81 -16.96 2.12
N VAL A 372 6.61 -17.48 1.84
CA VAL A 372 5.42 -17.16 2.62
C VAL A 372 5.44 -17.74 4.04
N ALA A 373 6.25 -18.78 4.32
CA ALA A 373 6.45 -19.32 5.65
C ALA A 373 7.54 -18.57 6.44
N VAL A 374 8.67 -18.28 5.78
CA VAL A 374 9.86 -17.71 6.44
C VAL A 374 9.68 -16.24 6.78
N LEU A 375 9.10 -15.44 5.88
CA LEU A 375 9.03 -13.99 6.08
C LEU A 375 8.16 -13.57 7.27
N PRO A 376 6.96 -14.13 7.52
CA PRO A 376 6.19 -13.79 8.71
C PRO A 376 6.87 -14.24 9.99
N ALA A 377 7.55 -15.39 9.99
CA ALA A 377 8.34 -15.87 11.13
C ALA A 377 9.52 -14.93 11.41
N LEU A 378 10.22 -14.48 10.37
CA LEU A 378 11.29 -13.48 10.49
C LEU A 378 10.76 -12.13 11.00
N ALA A 379 9.56 -11.72 10.56
CA ALA A 379 8.90 -10.51 11.06
C ALA A 379 8.60 -10.60 12.58
N LEU A 380 8.15 -11.76 13.05
CA LEU A 380 7.98 -12.03 14.49
C LEU A 380 9.29 -11.90 15.27
N LEU A 381 10.36 -12.50 14.75
CA LEU A 381 11.69 -12.46 15.36
C LEU A 381 12.24 -11.04 15.39
N THR A 382 12.21 -10.32 14.28
CA THR A 382 12.72 -8.93 14.20
C THR A 382 11.95 -8.01 15.13
N LEU A 383 10.62 -8.12 15.17
CA LEU A 383 9.81 -7.36 16.11
C LEU A 383 10.18 -7.70 17.56
N GLY A 384 10.29 -8.99 17.89
CA GLY A 384 10.67 -9.45 19.24
C GLY A 384 12.03 -8.95 19.69
N VAL A 385 13.01 -8.89 18.79
CA VAL A 385 14.38 -8.44 19.11
C VAL A 385 14.47 -6.92 19.20
N LEU A 386 13.91 -6.20 18.21
CA LEU A 386 14.08 -4.75 18.09
C LEU A 386 13.14 -3.95 19.01
N THR A 387 12.00 -4.52 19.42
CA THR A 387 11.06 -3.84 20.33
C THR A 387 11.18 -4.29 21.80
N ARG A 388 12.15 -5.15 22.15
CA ARG A 388 12.47 -5.42 23.55
C ARG A 388 13.13 -4.18 24.16
N SER A 389 12.43 -3.51 25.07
CA SER A 389 13.02 -2.44 25.89
C SER A 389 14.16 -3.04 26.70
N MET A 390 15.39 -2.53 26.57
CA MET A 390 16.46 -2.88 27.50
C MET A 390 16.04 -2.46 28.92
N PRO A 391 16.26 -3.31 29.94
CA PRO A 391 16.05 -2.92 31.34
C PRO A 391 17.02 -1.77 31.66
N GLY A 392 16.58 -0.53 31.66
CA GLY A 392 17.41 0.65 31.93
C GLY A 392 16.98 1.93 31.20
N GLU A 393 16.22 1.83 30.13
CA GLU A 393 15.86 3.01 29.30
C GLU A 393 14.60 3.75 29.80
N ARG A 394 13.84 3.15 30.74
CA ARG A 394 12.63 3.76 31.33
C ARG A 394 12.90 4.94 32.27
N THR A 395 14.15 5.19 32.66
CA THR A 395 14.49 6.24 33.62
C THR A 395 14.91 7.56 32.99
N ARG A 396 14.94 7.70 31.65
CA ARG A 396 15.28 8.93 30.94
C ARG A 396 14.11 9.66 30.27
N ARG A 397 12.89 9.47 30.75
CA ARG A 397 11.85 10.46 30.43
C ARG A 397 12.14 11.73 31.25
N PRO A 398 12.41 12.88 30.62
CA PRO A 398 12.49 14.13 31.36
C PRO A 398 11.15 14.30 32.07
N ALA A 399 11.19 14.53 33.40
CA ALA A 399 10.04 14.84 34.19
C ALA A 399 9.27 15.97 33.49
N SER A 400 8.01 15.69 33.14
CA SER A 400 7.09 16.68 32.59
C SER A 400 7.20 17.94 33.45
N GLN A 401 7.55 19.07 32.81
CA GLN A 401 7.44 20.37 33.44
C GLN A 401 6.04 20.48 34.02
N GLY A 402 5.96 20.52 35.36
CA GLY A 402 4.71 20.71 36.09
C GLY A 402 4.04 22.00 35.64
N PRO A 403 2.72 22.11 35.79
CA PRO A 403 1.99 23.28 35.31
C PRO A 403 2.56 24.55 35.94
N ALA A 404 3.05 25.44 35.09
CA ALA A 404 3.51 26.79 35.48
C ALA A 404 2.39 27.44 36.29
N GLY A 405 2.69 27.66 37.56
CA GLY A 405 1.76 28.29 38.51
C GLY A 405 1.25 29.62 37.97
N HIS A 406 -0.06 29.69 37.81
CA HIS A 406 -0.77 30.93 37.58
C HIS A 406 -0.45 31.90 38.70
N ARG A 407 0.54 32.80 38.49
CA ARG A 407 0.68 34.02 39.31
C ARG A 407 -0.55 34.89 39.06
N ARG A 408 -1.48 34.90 40.03
CA ARG A 408 -2.56 35.90 40.09
C ARG A 408 -1.95 37.29 40.12
N PRO A 409 -2.42 38.25 39.33
CA PRO A 409 -2.00 39.62 39.45
C PRO A 409 -2.50 40.18 40.79
N ARG A 410 -1.57 40.72 41.60
CA ARG A 410 -1.90 41.46 42.81
C ARG A 410 -2.72 42.71 42.43
N ARG A 411 -3.95 42.78 42.92
CA ARG A 411 -4.75 44.01 42.89
C ARG A 411 -4.06 45.07 43.78
N HIS A 412 -3.53 46.11 43.17
CA HIS A 412 -3.12 47.32 43.82
C HIS A 412 -4.40 48.08 44.24
N ILE A 413 -4.67 48.15 45.56
CA ILE A 413 -5.70 49.00 46.14
C ILE A 413 -5.02 50.36 46.29
N ASP A 414 -5.37 51.31 45.44
CA ASP A 414 -4.97 52.70 45.54
C ASP A 414 -6.04 53.43 46.39
N ARG A 415 -5.72 53.64 47.68
CA ARG A 415 -6.45 54.53 48.58
C ARG A 415 -5.90 55.93 48.35
N ARG A 416 -6.58 56.75 47.58
CA ARG A 416 -6.45 58.22 47.76
C ARG A 416 -7.77 58.82 48.20
N ARG A 417 -7.69 59.32 49.46
CA ARG A 417 -8.62 60.23 50.09
C ARG A 417 -8.40 61.66 49.49
N GLY A 418 -9.47 62.38 49.55
CA GLY A 418 -9.36 63.85 49.73
C GLY A 418 -10.19 64.66 48.74
N LYS A 419 -11.26 65.13 49.16
CA LYS A 419 -11.65 66.40 49.71
C LYS A 419 -12.02 67.45 48.64
N VAL A 420 -13.28 67.93 48.77
CA VAL A 420 -13.75 69.33 48.79
C VAL A 420 -13.82 70.01 47.39
N HIS A 421 -14.90 70.33 46.86
CA HIS A 421 -15.90 71.39 47.07
C HIS A 421 -17.15 71.10 46.25
#